data_020c9cd2b3bc724ff506c097f29f53c0
#
_entry.id   020c9cd2b3bc724ff506c097f29f53c0
#
_cell.length_a   1.000
_cell.length_b   1.000
_cell.length_c   1.000
_cell.angle_alpha   90.00
_cell.angle_beta   90.00
_cell.angle_gamma   90.00
#
_symmetry.space_group_name_H-M   'P 1'
#
loop_
_entity.id
_entity.type
_entity.pdbx_description
1 polymer ?
#
loop_
_entity_poly.entity_id
_entity_poly.type
_entity_poly.pdbx_seq_one_letter_code
_entity_poly.pdbx_strand_id
1 'polypeptide(L)'
;LQINWGGSVNNSFIWNLLSSTTNTASGPGNRQEIFRNGRRIANDNTLNTFQGNNGASNFFLGHNNGGSLFNGELSELVMYRGPLSLSQMQRIQSYLAIKWGVSLDQTTPTNYVASDWNGTTGTIIWNGITAGTFRNDITVIGRDDLSALTQKQSQSATLGNLLVIGNVNITTDNQTNSNNFGADRTFLAWAHNNLALSSNGVSDFGTTVNAEEIQARIARVWQATETGTIGNVKIRFNLSTLLGVGGVAGDNDLANVRLLIDADGVFATGATSIAPTSFNNTTDVVEFDHDFNASTGFFFTLASTQLSSTPLPVELIYFRANVKNQIAQLTWATATELNNDYFVVERSGDAETWQKVDEKDGQGTKVTETVYNLNDPTKINGTVYYRLAQVDYDGTITYSQVIKVEDVQEELTVYPNPSKNRPVTILVTPQEKEKVNVVVEVLSAHGIVLKRFNAEVSKNQTQSFVLQPQELASGVYQIILYLPNRRVLQRLVID
;
A
#
# COMPACT_ATOMS: atom_id res chain seq x y z
N LEU A 1 12.27 13.52 27.09
CA LEU A 1 12.13 13.26 25.66
C LEU A 1 10.81 13.86 25.20
N GLN A 2 10.82 14.79 24.27
CA GLN A 2 9.62 15.37 23.70
C GLN A 2 9.33 14.67 22.38
N ILE A 3 8.18 13.99 22.31
CA ILE A 3 7.69 13.41 21.05
C ILE A 3 6.80 14.47 20.41
N ASN A 4 7.24 15.08 19.31
CA ASN A 4 6.43 16.00 18.54
C ASN A 4 5.64 15.21 17.48
N TRP A 5 4.34 15.23 17.61
CA TRP A 5 3.41 14.65 16.66
C TRP A 5 3.13 15.67 15.56
N GLY A 6 3.76 15.50 14.41
CA GLY A 6 3.45 16.30 13.22
C GLY A 6 2.34 15.61 12.42
N GLY A 7 1.15 16.14 12.46
CA GLY A 7 0.05 15.71 11.61
C GLY A 7 -1.12 15.06 12.36
N SER A 8 -2.31 15.24 11.84
CA SER A 8 -3.55 14.58 12.28
C SER A 8 -3.51 13.14 11.76
N VAL A 9 -3.27 12.17 12.64
CA VAL A 9 -3.33 10.75 12.30
C VAL A 9 -4.51 10.12 13.02
N ASN A 10 -5.51 9.71 12.24
CA ASN A 10 -6.70 9.00 12.71
C ASN A 10 -6.46 7.49 12.93
N ASN A 11 -5.23 7.09 13.24
CA ASN A 11 -4.85 5.68 13.35
C ASN A 11 -4.48 5.33 14.78
N SER A 12 -4.83 4.12 15.20
CA SER A 12 -4.41 3.53 16.48
C SER A 12 -2.96 3.05 16.41
N PHE A 13 -2.19 3.32 17.47
CA PHE A 13 -0.79 2.92 17.54
C PHE A 13 -0.43 2.32 18.90
N ILE A 14 0.51 1.37 18.90
CA ILE A 14 1.18 0.90 20.10
C ILE A 14 2.51 1.64 20.24
N TRP A 15 2.67 2.35 21.33
CA TRP A 15 3.91 3.05 21.63
C TRP A 15 4.64 2.37 22.77
N ASN A 16 5.94 2.12 22.60
CA ASN A 16 6.82 1.65 23.64
C ASN A 16 7.95 2.65 23.84
N LEU A 17 8.16 3.08 25.08
CA LEU A 17 9.32 3.83 25.48
C LEU A 17 10.21 2.89 26.31
N LEU A 18 11.39 2.58 25.80
CA LEU A 18 12.40 1.83 26.51
C LEU A 18 13.45 2.78 27.09
N SER A 19 13.68 2.68 28.39
CA SER A 19 14.82 3.34 29.03
C SER A 19 15.66 2.28 29.72
N SER A 20 16.90 2.09 29.31
CA SER A 20 17.84 1.16 29.95
C SER A 20 18.97 1.92 30.61
N THR A 21 19.23 1.63 31.88
CA THR A 21 20.40 2.06 32.60
C THR A 21 21.31 0.85 32.81
N THR A 22 22.09 0.47 31.81
CA THR A 22 23.16 -0.52 32.03
C THR A 22 24.46 0.19 32.30
N ASN A 23 24.88 0.17 33.53
CA ASN A 23 26.20 0.63 33.97
C ASN A 23 27.20 -0.54 33.83
N THR A 24 27.53 -0.92 32.58
CA THR A 24 28.64 -1.85 32.33
C THR A 24 29.76 -1.09 31.64
N ALA A 25 30.97 -1.21 32.19
CA ALA A 25 32.17 -0.47 31.81
C ALA A 25 32.66 -0.65 30.35
N SER A 26 31.88 -1.17 29.46
CA SER A 26 32.24 -1.44 28.06
C SER A 26 31.06 -1.44 27.06
N GLY A 27 29.95 -0.75 27.37
CA GLY A 27 28.80 -0.60 26.43
C GLY A 27 28.33 0.83 26.31
N PRO A 28 27.69 1.25 25.23
CA PRO A 28 27.16 2.60 25.11
C PRO A 28 26.15 2.84 26.22
N GLY A 29 26.43 3.90 27.02
CA GLY A 29 25.62 4.29 28.19
C GLY A 29 24.15 4.54 27.82
N ASN A 30 23.37 4.66 28.84
CA ASN A 30 21.95 5.03 28.91
C ASN A 30 21.26 5.32 27.59
N ARG A 31 20.51 4.33 27.12
CA ARG A 31 19.83 4.39 25.84
C ARG A 31 18.34 4.56 26.04
N GLN A 32 17.75 5.55 25.40
CA GLN A 32 16.30 5.67 25.28
C GLN A 32 15.91 5.28 23.86
N GLU A 33 14.95 4.40 23.73
CA GLU A 33 14.45 3.95 22.44
C GLU A 33 12.93 4.10 22.38
N ILE A 34 12.45 4.58 21.26
CA ILE A 34 11.01 4.74 21.00
C ILE A 34 10.63 3.79 19.88
N PHE A 35 9.60 3.03 20.14
CA PHE A 35 9.02 2.12 19.17
C PHE A 35 7.57 2.53 18.86
N ARG A 36 7.17 2.35 17.63
CA ARG A 36 5.79 2.45 17.16
C ARG A 36 5.41 1.16 16.47
N ASN A 37 4.34 0.51 16.92
CA ASN A 37 3.87 -0.79 16.43
C ASN A 37 4.99 -1.84 16.33
N GLY A 38 5.87 -1.89 17.35
CA GLY A 38 6.99 -2.82 17.41
C GLY A 38 8.25 -2.37 16.67
N ARG A 39 8.19 -1.38 15.78
CA ARG A 39 9.36 -0.86 15.06
C ARG A 39 10.02 0.29 15.81
N ARG A 40 11.34 0.24 15.97
CA ARG A 40 12.11 1.35 16.52
C ARG A 40 12.11 2.54 15.55
N ILE A 41 11.63 3.69 16.02
CA ILE A 41 11.55 4.91 15.22
C ILE A 41 12.54 5.98 15.64
N ALA A 42 13.02 5.94 16.90
CA ALA A 42 14.03 6.85 17.40
C ALA A 42 14.86 6.22 18.51
N ASN A 43 16.10 6.69 18.67
CA ASN A 43 16.95 6.38 19.80
C ASN A 43 17.79 7.59 20.17
N ASP A 44 18.11 7.72 21.44
CA ASP A 44 19.07 8.71 21.96
C ASP A 44 20.13 7.98 22.79
N ASN A 45 21.36 8.09 22.36
CA ASN A 45 22.53 7.50 23.02
C ASN A 45 23.30 8.53 23.86
N THR A 46 22.88 9.81 23.88
CA THR A 46 23.59 10.90 24.50
C THR A 46 23.07 11.28 25.90
N LEU A 47 21.92 10.75 26.29
CA LEU A 47 21.34 11.04 27.58
C LEU A 47 22.10 10.33 28.68
N ASN A 48 22.90 11.10 29.41
CA ASN A 48 23.49 10.71 30.68
C ASN A 48 22.39 10.52 31.72
N THR A 49 22.16 9.28 32.15
CA THR A 49 21.34 8.87 33.28
C THR A 49 19.92 9.43 33.32
N PHE A 50 18.95 8.57 33.33
CA PHE A 50 17.66 8.85 33.93
C PHE A 50 17.97 9.15 35.42
N GLN A 51 18.28 10.40 35.72
CA GLN A 51 18.39 10.84 37.09
C GLN A 51 16.99 10.81 37.66
N GLY A 52 16.63 9.72 38.29
CA GLY A 52 15.54 9.73 39.25
C GLY A 52 15.90 10.83 40.25
N ASN A 53 15.29 11.99 40.10
CA ASN A 53 15.41 13.03 41.05
C ASN A 53 14.93 12.45 42.38
N ASN A 54 15.74 12.53 43.46
CA ASN A 54 15.40 12.06 44.80
C ASN A 54 14.27 12.89 45.45
N GLY A 55 13.61 13.76 44.70
CA GLY A 55 12.40 14.49 45.05
C GLY A 55 11.20 13.96 44.27
N ALA A 56 9.99 14.17 44.75
CA ALA A 56 8.73 13.77 44.16
C ALA A 56 8.67 14.16 42.66
N SER A 57 8.99 13.22 41.77
CA SER A 57 8.86 13.42 40.31
C SER A 57 7.48 13.00 39.88
N ASN A 58 6.72 13.92 39.33
CA ASN A 58 5.42 13.62 38.79
C ASN A 58 5.58 12.94 37.41
N PHE A 59 4.87 11.85 37.20
CA PHE A 59 4.67 11.27 35.89
C PHE A 59 3.46 11.96 35.22
N PHE A 60 3.68 12.61 34.09
CA PHE A 60 2.63 13.29 33.37
C PHE A 60 2.23 12.45 32.16
N LEU A 61 0.93 12.13 32.05
CA LEU A 61 0.34 11.48 30.90
C LEU A 61 -0.52 12.49 30.14
N GLY A 62 -0.26 12.64 28.85
CA GLY A 62 -1.05 13.54 27.99
C GLY A 62 -0.74 15.03 28.17
N HIS A 63 0.35 15.38 28.88
CA HIS A 63 0.72 16.76 29.15
C HIS A 63 2.26 16.89 29.24
N ASN A 64 2.83 17.95 28.67
CA ASN A 64 4.19 18.34 28.98
C ASN A 64 4.19 19.48 29.99
N ASN A 65 5.28 19.67 30.74
CA ASN A 65 5.39 20.74 31.72
C ASN A 65 5.40 22.16 31.09
N GLY A 66 5.24 22.27 29.78
CA GLY A 66 5.18 23.50 28.96
C GLY A 66 3.82 23.83 28.35
N GLY A 67 2.73 23.13 28.74
CA GLY A 67 1.36 23.46 28.31
C GLY A 67 0.86 22.79 27.04
N SER A 68 1.62 21.91 26.39
CA SER A 68 1.11 21.10 25.26
C SER A 68 0.26 19.94 25.78
N LEU A 69 -0.99 19.87 25.32
CA LEU A 69 -1.94 18.84 25.70
C LEU A 69 -1.99 17.74 24.63
N PHE A 70 -2.15 16.49 25.08
CA PHE A 70 -2.49 15.37 24.19
C PHE A 70 -3.98 15.44 23.85
N ASN A 71 -4.30 15.51 22.58
CA ASN A 71 -5.68 15.43 22.10
C ASN A 71 -5.86 14.06 21.42
N GLY A 72 -6.45 13.12 22.14
CA GLY A 72 -6.64 11.77 21.69
C GLY A 72 -7.09 10.85 22.82
N GLU A 73 -7.30 9.58 22.51
CA GLU A 73 -7.69 8.56 23.47
C GLU A 73 -6.49 7.67 23.83
N LEU A 74 -6.36 7.30 25.08
CA LEU A 74 -5.42 6.32 25.57
C LEU A 74 -6.18 5.10 26.09
N SER A 75 -6.12 4.02 25.33
CA SER A 75 -6.88 2.80 25.65
C SER A 75 -6.23 1.97 26.75
N GLU A 76 -4.91 1.91 26.80
CA GLU A 76 -4.18 1.12 27.79
C GLU A 76 -2.78 1.66 28.03
N LEU A 77 -2.33 1.63 29.29
CA LEU A 77 -0.96 1.95 29.71
C LEU A 77 -0.38 0.80 30.52
N VAL A 78 0.75 0.28 30.08
CA VAL A 78 1.48 -0.79 30.77
C VAL A 78 2.85 -0.28 31.19
N MET A 79 3.16 -0.36 32.48
CA MET A 79 4.43 0.11 33.03
C MET A 79 5.17 -1.04 33.73
N TYR A 80 6.43 -1.20 33.41
CA TYR A 80 7.30 -2.21 34.02
C TYR A 80 8.42 -1.54 34.80
N ARG A 81 8.73 -2.11 35.98
CA ARG A 81 9.84 -1.71 36.82
C ARG A 81 11.08 -2.51 36.45
N GLY A 82 11.92 -1.96 35.59
CA GLY A 82 13.17 -2.58 35.13
C GLY A 82 13.18 -2.92 33.65
N PRO A 83 14.32 -3.37 33.12
CA PRO A 83 14.49 -3.67 31.71
C PRO A 83 13.71 -4.93 31.31
N LEU A 84 13.13 -4.89 30.12
CA LEU A 84 12.48 -6.03 29.51
C LEU A 84 13.44 -6.68 28.50
N SER A 85 13.45 -8.01 28.44
CA SER A 85 14.10 -8.74 27.35
C SER A 85 13.33 -8.55 26.02
N LEU A 86 13.97 -8.83 24.89
CA LEU A 86 13.32 -8.76 23.59
C LEU A 86 12.10 -9.69 23.51
N SER A 87 12.15 -10.87 24.09
CA SER A 87 11.01 -11.81 24.12
C SER A 87 9.87 -11.30 24.99
N GLN A 88 10.17 -10.63 26.10
CA GLN A 88 9.14 -9.99 26.93
C GLN A 88 8.47 -8.83 26.18
N MET A 89 9.25 -7.98 25.52
CA MET A 89 8.71 -6.92 24.66
C MET A 89 7.80 -7.48 23.57
N GLN A 90 8.24 -8.53 22.88
CA GLN A 90 7.47 -9.14 21.81
C GLN A 90 6.12 -9.68 22.31
N ARG A 91 6.09 -10.33 23.49
CA ARG A 91 4.84 -10.77 24.12
C ARG A 91 3.88 -9.61 24.41
N ILE A 92 4.39 -8.53 25.00
CA ILE A 92 3.59 -7.34 25.33
C ILE A 92 3.06 -6.67 24.07
N GLN A 93 3.89 -6.53 23.05
CA GLN A 93 3.50 -5.95 21.77
C GLN A 93 2.43 -6.81 21.09
N SER A 94 2.59 -8.13 21.09
CA SER A 94 1.58 -9.07 20.54
C SER A 94 0.26 -8.99 21.30
N TYR A 95 0.31 -8.99 22.62
CA TYR A 95 -0.88 -8.82 23.48
C TYR A 95 -1.65 -7.53 23.16
N LEU A 96 -0.95 -6.39 23.13
CA LEU A 96 -1.59 -5.10 22.84
C LEU A 96 -2.11 -5.03 21.41
N ALA A 97 -1.38 -5.59 20.43
CA ALA A 97 -1.80 -5.65 19.06
C ALA A 97 -3.10 -6.45 18.89
N ILE A 98 -3.19 -7.62 19.51
CA ILE A 98 -4.38 -8.49 19.47
C ILE A 98 -5.57 -7.81 20.17
N LYS A 99 -5.36 -7.30 21.37
CA LYS A 99 -6.41 -6.71 22.20
C LYS A 99 -7.05 -5.49 21.55
N TRP A 100 -6.24 -4.67 20.85
CA TRP A 100 -6.70 -3.40 20.31
C TRP A 100 -6.82 -3.38 18.77
N GLY A 101 -6.66 -4.53 18.10
CA GLY A 101 -6.79 -4.65 16.64
C GLY A 101 -5.75 -3.84 15.85
N VAL A 102 -4.57 -3.63 16.44
CA VAL A 102 -3.48 -2.85 15.83
C VAL A 102 -2.44 -3.78 15.22
N SER A 103 -2.14 -3.61 13.95
CA SER A 103 -1.08 -4.40 13.31
C SER A 103 0.32 -3.92 13.73
N LEU A 104 1.17 -4.86 14.12
CA LEU A 104 2.60 -4.59 14.30
C LEU A 104 3.24 -4.30 12.95
N ASP A 105 4.24 -3.41 12.94
CA ASP A 105 5.01 -3.09 11.73
C ASP A 105 5.72 -4.34 11.18
N GLN A 106 5.43 -4.67 9.93
CA GLN A 106 5.97 -5.84 9.23
C GLN A 106 7.02 -5.46 8.16
N THR A 107 7.50 -4.23 8.13
CA THR A 107 8.64 -3.85 7.26
C THR A 107 9.88 -4.68 7.58
N THR A 108 10.04 -5.03 8.86
CA THR A 108 10.88 -6.15 9.30
C THR A 108 9.95 -7.24 9.82
N PRO A 109 9.89 -8.41 9.17
CA PRO A 109 8.97 -9.47 9.56
C PRO A 109 9.06 -9.84 11.04
N THR A 110 7.94 -9.78 11.74
CA THR A 110 7.86 -10.01 13.18
C THR A 110 6.72 -10.97 13.50
N ASN A 111 7.00 -11.96 14.35
CA ASN A 111 6.00 -12.91 14.82
C ASN A 111 5.09 -12.29 15.90
N TYR A 112 3.81 -12.63 15.85
CA TYR A 112 2.90 -12.52 17.00
C TYR A 112 3.05 -13.77 17.85
N VAL A 113 3.19 -13.59 19.15
CA VAL A 113 3.50 -14.68 20.08
C VAL A 113 2.63 -14.62 21.33
N ALA A 114 2.36 -15.79 21.91
CA ALA A 114 1.63 -15.89 23.17
C ALA A 114 2.54 -15.65 24.40
N SER A 115 1.93 -15.68 25.56
CA SER A 115 2.61 -15.41 26.84
C SER A 115 3.71 -16.41 27.21
N ASP A 116 3.68 -17.61 26.66
CA ASP A 116 4.69 -18.66 26.89
C ASP A 116 5.97 -18.50 26.04
N TRP A 117 6.00 -17.53 25.12
CA TRP A 117 7.16 -17.31 24.27
C TRP A 117 8.40 -16.85 25.03
N ASN A 118 9.52 -17.55 24.87
CA ASN A 118 10.78 -17.23 25.59
C ASN A 118 11.88 -16.62 24.69
N GLY A 119 11.60 -16.47 23.40
CA GLY A 119 12.55 -15.98 22.40
C GLY A 119 12.98 -17.04 21.37
N THR A 120 12.81 -18.31 21.69
CA THR A 120 13.17 -19.44 20.83
C THR A 120 12.08 -20.51 20.74
N THR A 121 11.34 -20.71 21.84
CA THR A 121 10.27 -21.71 21.94
C THR A 121 9.03 -21.05 22.56
N GLY A 122 7.88 -21.69 22.35
CA GLY A 122 6.58 -21.25 22.78
C GLY A 122 5.60 -21.10 21.62
N THR A 123 4.43 -20.58 21.90
CA THR A 123 3.34 -20.46 20.93
C THR A 123 3.55 -19.27 20.00
N ILE A 124 3.67 -19.55 18.70
CA ILE A 124 3.62 -18.53 17.64
C ILE A 124 2.17 -18.47 17.14
N ILE A 125 1.55 -17.30 17.27
CA ILE A 125 0.18 -17.03 16.85
C ILE A 125 0.13 -16.71 15.35
N TRP A 126 1.06 -15.87 14.89
CA TRP A 126 1.26 -15.54 13.48
C TRP A 126 2.74 -15.50 13.17
N ASN A 127 3.17 -16.28 12.16
CA ASN A 127 4.56 -16.29 11.75
C ASN A 127 4.80 -15.26 10.65
N GLY A 128 5.08 -14.01 11.02
CA GLY A 128 5.38 -12.93 10.08
C GLY A 128 6.62 -13.18 9.23
N ILE A 129 7.54 -14.04 9.67
CA ILE A 129 8.78 -14.37 8.95
C ILE A 129 8.47 -15.22 7.71
N THR A 130 7.55 -16.19 7.83
CA THR A 130 7.22 -17.12 6.74
C THR A 130 5.94 -16.74 5.97
N ALA A 131 5.18 -15.73 6.42
CA ALA A 131 3.89 -15.37 5.85
C ALA A 131 3.95 -14.79 4.42
N GLY A 132 5.13 -14.60 3.83
CA GLY A 132 5.26 -14.09 2.46
C GLY A 132 4.66 -12.70 2.30
N THR A 133 3.69 -12.55 1.41
CA THR A 133 2.94 -11.30 1.17
C THR A 133 1.82 -11.05 2.18
N PHE A 134 1.41 -12.06 2.97
CA PHE A 134 0.32 -11.98 3.95
C PHE A 134 0.81 -11.37 5.27
N ARG A 135 1.11 -10.08 5.24
CA ARG A 135 1.65 -9.32 6.39
C ARG A 135 0.89 -8.04 6.67
N ASN A 136 -0.24 -7.85 6.01
CA ASN A 136 -1.02 -6.61 6.10
C ASN A 136 -2.24 -6.85 6.99
N ASP A 137 -2.49 -5.91 7.90
CA ASP A 137 -3.64 -5.91 8.80
C ASP A 137 -3.82 -7.21 9.61
N ILE A 138 -2.70 -7.70 10.17
CA ILE A 138 -2.70 -8.90 11.00
C ILE A 138 -3.65 -8.71 12.17
N THR A 139 -4.65 -9.56 12.24
CA THR A 139 -5.73 -9.51 13.23
C THR A 139 -5.91 -10.90 13.84
N VAL A 140 -6.31 -10.97 15.11
CA VAL A 140 -6.34 -12.23 15.87
C VAL A 140 -7.56 -12.26 16.77
N ILE A 141 -8.20 -13.43 16.87
CA ILE A 141 -9.07 -13.82 17.99
C ILE A 141 -8.43 -14.98 18.73
N GLY A 142 -8.70 -15.11 20.02
CA GLY A 142 -8.16 -16.22 20.80
C GLY A 142 -8.11 -15.95 22.29
N ARG A 143 -7.53 -16.92 23.00
CA ARG A 143 -7.40 -16.94 24.45
C ARG A 143 -5.98 -17.26 24.87
N ASP A 144 -5.47 -16.51 25.85
CA ASP A 144 -4.19 -16.72 26.54
C ASP A 144 -4.36 -16.39 28.02
N ASP A 145 -4.47 -17.42 28.84
CA ASP A 145 -4.85 -17.29 30.25
C ASP A 145 -3.79 -16.53 31.06
N LEU A 146 -2.50 -16.76 30.77
CA LEU A 146 -1.43 -16.14 31.51
C LEU A 146 -1.37 -14.62 31.30
N SER A 147 -1.76 -14.14 30.13
CA SER A 147 -1.88 -12.72 29.82
C SER A 147 -3.28 -12.14 30.09
N ALA A 148 -4.22 -12.98 30.56
CA ALA A 148 -5.64 -12.66 30.72
C ALA A 148 -6.27 -12.10 29.42
N LEU A 149 -5.76 -12.53 28.25
CA LEU A 149 -6.31 -12.18 26.97
C LEU A 149 -7.45 -13.12 26.60
N THR A 150 -8.61 -12.53 26.28
CA THR A 150 -9.73 -13.26 25.66
C THR A 150 -10.36 -12.35 24.62
N GLN A 151 -9.91 -12.51 23.38
CA GLN A 151 -10.38 -11.73 22.22
C GLN A 151 -11.32 -12.61 21.40
N LYS A 152 -12.63 -12.47 21.60
CA LYS A 152 -13.65 -13.34 21.01
C LYS A 152 -14.10 -12.91 19.62
N GLN A 153 -13.91 -11.65 19.27
CA GLN A 153 -14.13 -11.09 17.96
C GLN A 153 -13.16 -9.95 17.71
N SER A 154 -12.73 -9.78 16.47
CA SER A 154 -11.75 -8.74 16.12
C SER A 154 -11.88 -8.29 14.67
N GLN A 155 -11.39 -7.09 14.42
CA GLN A 155 -11.26 -6.47 13.10
C GLN A 155 -9.98 -5.67 13.03
N SER A 156 -9.44 -5.46 11.82
CA SER A 156 -8.30 -4.55 11.65
C SER A 156 -8.74 -3.10 11.79
N ALA A 157 -7.97 -2.32 12.57
CA ALA A 157 -8.19 -0.88 12.70
C ALA A 157 -7.92 -0.12 11.39
N THR A 158 -7.11 -0.69 10.48
CA THR A 158 -6.70 -0.03 9.23
C THR A 158 -7.75 -0.13 8.14
N LEU A 159 -8.48 -1.25 8.06
CA LEU A 159 -9.46 -1.52 7.01
C LEU A 159 -10.90 -1.07 7.36
N GLY A 160 -11.10 -0.43 8.50
CA GLY A 160 -12.40 0.11 8.93
C GLY A 160 -13.57 -0.86 8.69
N ASN A 161 -13.87 -1.76 9.57
CA ASN A 161 -15.06 -2.64 9.57
C ASN A 161 -15.27 -3.57 8.36
N LEU A 162 -14.36 -3.59 7.36
CA LEU A 162 -14.56 -4.42 6.16
C LEU A 162 -14.70 -5.91 6.52
N LEU A 163 -13.79 -6.43 7.35
CA LEU A 163 -13.75 -7.83 7.76
C LEU A 163 -13.71 -7.93 9.28
N VAL A 164 -14.72 -8.59 9.85
CA VAL A 164 -14.78 -8.95 11.25
C VAL A 164 -14.87 -10.47 11.35
N ILE A 165 -14.04 -11.08 12.20
CA ILE A 165 -14.18 -12.50 12.53
C ILE A 165 -14.47 -12.63 14.03
N GLY A 166 -15.46 -13.46 14.37
CA GLY A 166 -15.86 -13.74 15.74
C GLY A 166 -16.00 -15.22 16.05
N ASN A 167 -15.68 -15.59 17.27
CA ASN A 167 -15.86 -16.96 17.76
C ASN A 167 -17.35 -17.29 17.81
N VAL A 168 -17.79 -18.19 16.95
CA VAL A 168 -19.19 -18.65 16.75
C VAL A 168 -20.14 -17.53 16.33
N ASN A 169 -20.00 -16.32 16.87
CA ASN A 169 -20.90 -15.20 16.61
C ASN A 169 -20.14 -13.86 16.64
N ILE A 170 -20.76 -12.82 16.07
CA ILE A 170 -20.30 -11.43 16.14
C ILE A 170 -21.39 -10.60 16.78
N THR A 171 -21.04 -9.89 17.85
CA THR A 171 -21.92 -9.01 18.64
C THR A 171 -21.44 -7.56 18.54
N THR A 172 -22.00 -6.66 19.36
CA THR A 172 -21.61 -5.25 19.37
C THR A 172 -20.15 -5.04 19.77
N ASP A 173 -19.63 -5.89 20.66
CA ASP A 173 -18.25 -5.82 21.15
C ASP A 173 -17.76 -7.19 21.66
N ASN A 174 -16.47 -7.25 22.01
CA ASN A 174 -15.85 -8.46 22.52
C ASN A 174 -16.45 -8.95 23.87
N GLN A 175 -16.97 -8.03 24.68
CA GLN A 175 -17.51 -8.35 26.00
C GLN A 175 -18.89 -9.00 25.90
N THR A 176 -19.72 -8.52 24.97
CA THR A 176 -21.08 -9.04 24.73
C THR A 176 -21.10 -10.38 24.00
N ASN A 177 -20.03 -10.77 23.34
CA ASN A 177 -19.91 -12.12 22.77
C ASN A 177 -19.76 -13.14 23.91
N SER A 178 -20.79 -13.94 24.14
CA SER A 178 -20.84 -14.93 25.22
C SER A 178 -20.03 -16.21 24.94
N ASN A 179 -19.59 -16.44 23.70
CA ASN A 179 -18.88 -17.65 23.31
C ASN A 179 -17.42 -17.61 23.81
N ASN A 180 -17.00 -18.68 24.46
CA ASN A 180 -15.64 -18.81 24.99
C ASN A 180 -14.86 -19.84 24.18
N PHE A 181 -13.54 -19.70 24.18
CA PHE A 181 -12.64 -20.71 23.61
C PHE A 181 -12.48 -21.90 24.55
N GLY A 182 -12.42 -23.10 23.98
CA GLY A 182 -12.37 -24.34 24.75
C GLY A 182 -11.08 -24.57 25.54
N ALA A 183 -9.94 -24.01 25.09
CA ALA A 183 -8.64 -24.21 25.69
C ALA A 183 -7.80 -22.92 25.73
N ASP A 184 -6.80 -22.91 26.63
CA ASP A 184 -5.74 -21.90 26.69
C ASP A 184 -4.87 -21.94 25.43
N ARG A 185 -4.34 -20.80 25.01
CA ARG A 185 -3.49 -20.64 23.82
C ARG A 185 -4.10 -21.15 22.53
N THR A 186 -5.37 -20.88 22.38
CA THR A 186 -6.14 -21.15 21.18
C THR A 186 -6.36 -19.87 20.42
N PHE A 187 -5.92 -19.80 19.16
CA PHE A 187 -5.95 -18.58 18.35
C PHE A 187 -6.32 -18.88 16.89
N LEU A 188 -7.05 -17.94 16.29
CA LEU A 188 -7.16 -17.77 14.85
C LEU A 188 -6.59 -16.39 14.49
N ALA A 189 -5.54 -16.36 13.69
CA ALA A 189 -4.96 -15.16 13.14
C ALA A 189 -5.21 -15.08 11.64
N TRP A 190 -5.40 -13.87 11.09
CA TRP A 190 -5.53 -13.65 9.65
C TRP A 190 -4.86 -12.35 9.22
N ALA A 191 -4.43 -12.34 7.97
CA ALA A 191 -3.83 -11.19 7.31
C ALA A 191 -4.04 -11.30 5.80
N HIS A 192 -3.80 -10.22 5.06
CA HIS A 192 -4.02 -10.20 3.62
C HIS A 192 -2.76 -9.86 2.80
N ASN A 193 -2.83 -10.16 1.49
CA ASN A 193 -1.74 -9.96 0.52
C ASN A 193 -1.61 -8.52 -0.01
N ASN A 194 -2.43 -7.58 0.47
CA ASN A 194 -2.50 -6.17 0.06
C ASN A 194 -2.84 -5.91 -1.41
N LEU A 195 -3.37 -6.89 -2.12
CA LEU A 195 -3.93 -6.65 -3.45
C LEU A 195 -5.25 -5.89 -3.37
N ALA A 196 -5.75 -5.43 -4.52
CA ALA A 196 -6.99 -4.65 -4.60
C ALA A 196 -8.21 -5.42 -4.08
N LEU A 197 -9.19 -4.66 -3.60
CA LEU A 197 -10.51 -5.19 -3.19
C LEU A 197 -11.46 -5.33 -4.37
N SER A 198 -11.03 -4.92 -5.57
CA SER A 198 -11.76 -5.06 -6.82
C SER A 198 -11.54 -6.42 -7.46
N SER A 199 -12.44 -6.81 -8.35
CA SER A 199 -12.20 -7.95 -9.25
C SER A 199 -11.13 -7.54 -10.25
N ASN A 200 -10.12 -8.36 -10.45
CA ASN A 200 -9.02 -8.06 -11.37
C ASN A 200 -9.08 -8.88 -12.67
N GLY A 201 -10.26 -9.33 -13.09
CA GLY A 201 -10.39 -10.18 -14.28
C GLY A 201 -9.58 -11.47 -14.15
N VAL A 202 -9.41 -11.98 -12.93
CA VAL A 202 -8.50 -13.07 -12.61
C VAL A 202 -8.95 -14.34 -13.29
N SER A 203 -8.05 -14.94 -14.02
CA SER A 203 -8.18 -16.28 -14.61
C SER A 203 -7.68 -17.39 -13.68
N ASP A 204 -7.34 -17.08 -12.43
CA ASP A 204 -6.75 -18.00 -11.46
C ASP A 204 -7.80 -18.65 -10.51
N PHE A 205 -9.06 -18.56 -10.83
CA PHE A 205 -10.13 -19.32 -10.19
C PHE A 205 -10.81 -20.22 -11.21
N GLY A 206 -11.21 -21.40 -10.78
CA GLY A 206 -12.05 -22.27 -11.58
C GLY A 206 -13.41 -21.60 -11.83
N THR A 207 -13.86 -21.53 -13.07
CA THR A 207 -15.18 -20.96 -13.41
C THR A 207 -16.32 -21.73 -12.77
N THR A 208 -16.07 -22.96 -12.33
CA THR A 208 -17.05 -23.79 -11.63
C THR A 208 -16.45 -24.36 -10.35
N VAL A 209 -16.96 -23.95 -9.22
CA VAL A 209 -16.56 -24.41 -7.89
C VAL A 209 -17.77 -24.99 -7.19
N ASN A 210 -17.70 -26.25 -6.72
CA ASN A 210 -18.82 -26.97 -6.10
C ASN A 210 -20.11 -26.97 -6.96
N ALA A 211 -19.98 -27.07 -8.29
CA ALA A 211 -21.05 -26.96 -9.28
C ALA A 211 -21.73 -25.57 -9.37
N GLU A 212 -21.18 -24.55 -8.74
CA GLU A 212 -21.58 -23.16 -8.89
C GLU A 212 -20.67 -22.46 -9.92
N GLU A 213 -21.27 -21.65 -10.77
CA GLU A 213 -20.54 -20.82 -11.72
C GLU A 213 -20.07 -19.54 -11.02
N ILE A 214 -18.77 -19.40 -10.85
CA ILE A 214 -18.16 -18.19 -10.30
C ILE A 214 -17.81 -17.25 -11.45
N GLN A 215 -18.39 -16.05 -11.45
CA GLN A 215 -18.17 -15.07 -12.51
C GLN A 215 -16.98 -14.17 -12.25
N ALA A 216 -16.69 -13.87 -10.99
CA ALA A 216 -15.50 -13.10 -10.59
C ALA A 216 -15.18 -13.33 -9.11
N ARG A 217 -13.93 -13.01 -8.74
CA ARG A 217 -13.47 -12.84 -7.35
C ARG A 217 -12.68 -11.55 -7.21
N ILE A 218 -12.55 -11.05 -5.97
CA ILE A 218 -11.65 -9.92 -5.71
C ILE A 218 -10.19 -10.39 -5.73
N ALA A 219 -9.27 -9.47 -6.07
CA ALA A 219 -7.84 -9.77 -6.11
C ALA A 219 -7.28 -10.04 -4.71
N ARG A 220 -7.82 -9.38 -3.68
CA ARG A 220 -7.39 -9.57 -2.30
C ARG A 220 -7.68 -10.98 -1.82
N VAL A 221 -6.66 -11.59 -1.25
CA VAL A 221 -6.72 -12.88 -0.59
C VAL A 221 -6.30 -12.68 0.85
N TRP A 222 -7.01 -13.30 1.77
CA TRP A 222 -6.62 -13.43 3.17
C TRP A 222 -6.06 -14.82 3.40
N GLN A 223 -5.08 -14.89 4.28
CA GLN A 223 -4.59 -16.14 4.85
C GLN A 223 -4.96 -16.16 6.33
N ALA A 224 -5.52 -17.27 6.78
CA ALA A 224 -5.73 -17.56 8.19
C ALA A 224 -4.66 -18.52 8.72
N THR A 225 -4.46 -18.56 10.02
CA THR A 225 -3.62 -19.54 10.72
C THR A 225 -4.30 -19.88 12.04
N GLU A 226 -4.54 -21.16 12.27
CA GLU A 226 -5.09 -21.66 13.51
C GLU A 226 -3.97 -22.21 14.42
N THR A 227 -4.07 -21.90 15.71
CA THR A 227 -3.25 -22.48 16.77
C THR A 227 -4.17 -23.07 17.82
N GLY A 228 -4.03 -24.34 18.13
CA GLY A 228 -5.02 -25.08 18.89
C GLY A 228 -6.23 -25.41 18.02
N THR A 229 -7.45 -25.44 18.61
CA THR A 229 -8.69 -25.69 17.87
C THR A 229 -9.71 -24.63 18.22
N ILE A 230 -10.04 -23.78 17.27
CA ILE A 230 -11.06 -22.73 17.38
C ILE A 230 -12.46 -23.31 17.12
N GLY A 231 -12.58 -24.13 16.08
CA GLY A 231 -13.87 -24.60 15.54
C GLY A 231 -14.53 -23.53 14.66
N ASN A 232 -15.85 -23.57 14.58
CA ASN A 232 -16.60 -22.63 13.74
C ASN A 232 -16.45 -21.17 14.17
N VAL A 233 -16.14 -20.31 13.21
CA VAL A 233 -16.15 -18.86 13.37
C VAL A 233 -17.21 -18.23 12.48
N LYS A 234 -17.72 -17.08 12.89
CA LYS A 234 -18.53 -16.20 12.07
C LYS A 234 -17.60 -15.22 11.36
N ILE A 235 -17.72 -15.14 10.05
CA ILE A 235 -16.96 -14.22 9.19
C ILE A 235 -17.97 -13.21 8.63
N ARG A 236 -17.77 -11.92 8.92
CA ARG A 236 -18.64 -10.84 8.45
C ARG A 236 -17.84 -9.90 7.55
N PHE A 237 -18.37 -9.65 6.36
CA PHE A 237 -17.91 -8.58 5.49
C PHE A 237 -18.95 -7.46 5.45
N ASN A 238 -18.49 -6.23 5.62
CA ASN A 238 -19.24 -5.01 5.33
C ASN A 238 -18.85 -4.53 3.95
N LEU A 239 -19.70 -4.78 2.97
CA LEU A 239 -19.43 -4.50 1.56
C LEU A 239 -19.73 -3.04 1.17
N SER A 240 -20.33 -2.22 2.05
CA SER A 240 -20.59 -0.82 1.76
C SER A 240 -19.31 -0.03 1.41
N THR A 241 -18.16 -0.44 1.98
CA THR A 241 -16.85 0.11 1.63
C THR A 241 -16.31 -0.39 0.30
N LEU A 242 -16.80 -1.52 -0.20
CA LEU A 242 -16.42 -2.13 -1.48
C LEU A 242 -17.33 -1.66 -2.62
N LEU A 243 -18.62 -1.51 -2.34
CA LEU A 243 -19.65 -1.19 -3.32
C LEU A 243 -19.84 0.33 -3.48
N GLY A 244 -19.07 1.15 -2.71
CA GLY A 244 -19.27 2.59 -2.60
C GLY A 244 -20.45 2.95 -1.68
N VAL A 245 -20.40 4.12 -1.05
CA VAL A 245 -21.53 4.70 -0.31
C VAL A 245 -22.56 5.14 -1.34
N GLY A 246 -23.58 4.31 -1.59
CA GLY A 246 -24.61 4.58 -2.61
C GLY A 246 -24.76 3.47 -3.63
N GLY A 247 -24.15 2.30 -3.42
CA GLY A 247 -24.59 1.10 -4.12
C GLY A 247 -26.10 1.06 -3.99
N VAL A 248 -26.82 1.03 -5.14
CA VAL A 248 -28.26 1.26 -5.21
C VAL A 248 -28.94 0.43 -4.15
N ALA A 249 -29.43 1.08 -3.10
CA ALA A 249 -30.13 0.40 -2.02
C ALA A 249 -31.31 -0.37 -2.63
N GLY A 250 -31.17 -1.69 -2.68
CA GLY A 250 -32.21 -2.59 -3.18
C GLY A 250 -31.84 -3.46 -4.38
N ASP A 251 -30.76 -3.18 -5.10
CA ASP A 251 -30.39 -3.97 -6.28
C ASP A 251 -29.25 -4.99 -6.06
N ASN A 252 -28.53 -4.90 -4.93
CA ASN A 252 -27.49 -5.87 -4.58
C ASN A 252 -28.10 -7.12 -3.98
N ASP A 253 -28.09 -8.20 -4.75
CA ASP A 253 -28.47 -9.51 -4.22
C ASP A 253 -27.26 -10.20 -3.60
N LEU A 254 -26.98 -9.88 -2.35
CA LEU A 254 -25.85 -10.43 -1.58
C LEU A 254 -25.94 -11.96 -1.41
N ALA A 255 -27.08 -12.59 -1.76
CA ALA A 255 -27.21 -14.03 -1.84
C ALA A 255 -26.26 -14.64 -2.90
N ASN A 256 -25.80 -13.85 -3.88
CA ASN A 256 -24.88 -14.26 -4.92
C ASN A 256 -23.39 -14.10 -4.53
N VAL A 257 -23.09 -13.47 -3.39
CA VAL A 257 -21.72 -13.42 -2.85
C VAL A 257 -21.31 -14.81 -2.38
N ARG A 258 -20.06 -15.15 -2.57
CA ARG A 258 -19.47 -16.41 -2.09
C ARG A 258 -18.18 -16.14 -1.34
N LEU A 259 -17.96 -16.91 -0.30
CA LEU A 259 -16.66 -17.06 0.31
C LEU A 259 -15.96 -18.23 -0.36
N LEU A 260 -14.89 -17.98 -1.10
CA LEU A 260 -14.03 -19.05 -1.62
C LEU A 260 -12.97 -19.37 -0.57
N ILE A 261 -12.82 -20.66 -0.27
CA ILE A 261 -11.80 -21.18 0.63
C ILE A 261 -10.89 -22.11 -0.17
N ASP A 262 -9.58 -22.00 0.07
CA ASP A 262 -8.57 -22.81 -0.60
C ASP A 262 -7.44 -23.20 0.35
N ALA A 263 -6.79 -24.34 0.07
CA ALA A 263 -5.73 -24.88 0.94
C ALA A 263 -4.37 -24.20 0.69
N ASP A 264 -4.09 -23.81 -0.55
CA ASP A 264 -2.79 -23.25 -0.99
C ASP A 264 -2.86 -21.81 -1.51
N GLY A 265 -4.05 -21.26 -1.65
CA GLY A 265 -4.32 -19.91 -2.14
C GLY A 265 -4.39 -19.80 -3.67
N VAL A 266 -4.42 -20.94 -4.39
CA VAL A 266 -4.60 -21.03 -5.84
C VAL A 266 -6.01 -21.48 -6.16
N PHE A 267 -6.94 -20.55 -6.22
CA PHE A 267 -8.39 -20.83 -6.36
C PHE A 267 -8.81 -21.49 -7.69
N ALA A 268 -7.85 -21.72 -8.60
CA ALA A 268 -8.13 -22.41 -9.88
C ALA A 268 -8.51 -23.88 -9.71
N THR A 269 -7.99 -24.53 -8.66
CA THR A 269 -8.23 -25.93 -8.39
C THR A 269 -8.33 -26.18 -6.89
N GLY A 270 -9.30 -26.96 -6.46
CA GLY A 270 -9.43 -27.35 -5.04
C GLY A 270 -10.21 -26.38 -4.17
N ALA A 271 -10.52 -25.20 -4.64
CA ALA A 271 -11.29 -24.23 -3.88
C ALA A 271 -12.70 -24.73 -3.56
N THR A 272 -13.22 -24.30 -2.42
CA THR A 272 -14.60 -24.57 -1.98
C THR A 272 -15.36 -23.23 -1.98
N SER A 273 -16.56 -23.23 -2.57
CA SER A 273 -17.49 -22.11 -2.53
C SER A 273 -18.46 -22.28 -1.38
N ILE A 274 -18.61 -21.23 -0.56
CA ILE A 274 -19.53 -21.20 0.61
C ILE A 274 -20.53 -20.07 0.39
N ALA A 275 -21.82 -20.42 0.40
CA ALA A 275 -22.91 -19.45 0.35
C ALA A 275 -23.02 -18.68 1.69
N PRO A 276 -23.56 -17.45 1.70
CA PRO A 276 -23.78 -16.71 2.92
C PRO A 276 -24.75 -17.46 3.85
N THR A 277 -24.48 -17.44 5.16
CA THR A 277 -25.41 -17.90 6.17
C THR A 277 -26.42 -16.82 6.57
N SER A 278 -26.05 -15.55 6.41
CA SER A 278 -26.95 -14.41 6.51
C SER A 278 -26.46 -13.24 5.66
N PHE A 279 -27.38 -12.38 5.24
CA PHE A 279 -27.03 -11.14 4.55
C PHE A 279 -28.11 -10.06 4.78
N ASN A 280 -27.70 -8.81 4.59
CA ASN A 280 -28.58 -7.65 4.68
C ASN A 280 -28.26 -6.68 3.54
N ASN A 281 -29.10 -6.66 2.53
CA ASN A 281 -28.96 -5.83 1.33
C ASN A 281 -29.11 -4.30 1.61
N THR A 282 -29.66 -3.93 2.77
CA THR A 282 -29.79 -2.49 3.14
C THR A 282 -28.50 -1.93 3.76
N THR A 283 -27.75 -2.78 4.47
CA THR A 283 -26.51 -2.39 5.15
C THR A 283 -25.28 -2.97 4.49
N ASP A 284 -25.42 -3.67 3.37
CA ASP A 284 -24.36 -4.33 2.60
C ASP A 284 -23.48 -5.27 3.44
N VAL A 285 -24.12 -5.96 4.38
CA VAL A 285 -23.44 -6.90 5.27
C VAL A 285 -23.72 -8.33 4.84
N VAL A 286 -22.68 -9.14 4.73
CA VAL A 286 -22.79 -10.58 4.44
C VAL A 286 -21.99 -11.37 5.47
N GLU A 287 -22.54 -12.51 5.90
CA GLU A 287 -21.94 -13.38 6.91
C GLU A 287 -21.81 -14.82 6.42
N PHE A 288 -20.74 -15.46 6.86
CA PHE A 288 -20.44 -16.87 6.59
C PHE A 288 -20.05 -17.57 7.89
N ASP A 289 -20.31 -18.87 7.96
CA ASP A 289 -19.77 -19.74 8.99
C ASP A 289 -18.71 -20.66 8.39
N HIS A 290 -17.54 -20.74 9.03
CA HIS A 290 -16.46 -21.59 8.57
C HIS A 290 -15.58 -22.07 9.74
N ASP A 291 -15.02 -23.27 9.58
CA ASP A 291 -14.01 -23.85 10.48
C ASP A 291 -12.68 -23.93 9.70
N PHE A 292 -11.74 -23.03 10.03
CA PHE A 292 -10.41 -22.99 9.42
C PHE A 292 -9.53 -24.08 10.01
N ASN A 293 -9.33 -25.14 9.26
CA ASN A 293 -8.42 -26.23 9.66
C ASN A 293 -7.68 -26.80 8.42
N ALA A 294 -6.73 -27.72 8.66
CA ALA A 294 -5.91 -28.27 7.61
C ALA A 294 -6.68 -29.02 6.50
N SER A 295 -7.91 -29.48 6.80
CA SER A 295 -8.77 -30.17 5.82
C SER A 295 -9.68 -29.24 5.03
N THR A 296 -9.97 -28.04 5.56
CA THR A 296 -10.87 -27.07 4.92
C THR A 296 -10.13 -25.94 4.20
N GLY A 297 -8.84 -25.73 4.55
CA GLY A 297 -7.99 -24.69 3.95
C GLY A 297 -7.92 -23.42 4.79
N PHE A 298 -6.90 -22.61 4.50
CA PHE A 298 -6.56 -21.40 5.24
C PHE A 298 -6.55 -20.13 4.39
N PHE A 299 -6.71 -20.23 3.07
CA PHE A 299 -6.79 -19.05 2.22
C PHE A 299 -8.23 -18.78 1.83
N PHE A 300 -8.64 -17.51 1.86
CA PHE A 300 -9.99 -17.15 1.52
C PHE A 300 -10.09 -15.81 0.78
N THR A 301 -11.14 -15.70 -0.03
CA THR A 301 -11.45 -14.48 -0.79
C THR A 301 -12.96 -14.38 -1.03
N LEU A 302 -13.43 -13.20 -1.44
CA LEU A 302 -14.80 -13.00 -1.87
C LEU A 302 -14.96 -13.17 -3.37
N ALA A 303 -16.06 -13.78 -3.77
CA ALA A 303 -16.45 -14.01 -5.17
C ALA A 303 -17.93 -13.71 -5.39
N SER A 304 -18.34 -13.66 -6.65
CA SER A 304 -19.74 -13.54 -7.04
C SER A 304 -20.10 -14.57 -8.10
N THR A 305 -21.28 -15.14 -7.97
CA THR A 305 -21.91 -15.99 -8.99
C THR A 305 -22.74 -15.18 -9.99
N GLN A 306 -22.99 -13.88 -9.71
CA GLN A 306 -23.80 -13.03 -10.60
C GLN A 306 -23.36 -11.57 -10.49
N LEU A 307 -22.48 -11.13 -11.39
CA LEU A 307 -21.93 -9.77 -11.41
C LEU A 307 -22.96 -8.68 -11.70
N SER A 308 -24.05 -9.01 -12.39
CA SER A 308 -25.10 -8.03 -12.68
C SER A 308 -25.90 -7.58 -11.45
N SER A 309 -25.90 -8.38 -10.37
CA SER A 309 -26.61 -8.08 -9.12
C SER A 309 -25.70 -7.99 -7.90
N THR A 310 -24.46 -8.44 -8.00
CA THR A 310 -23.41 -8.29 -6.98
C THR A 310 -22.10 -7.90 -7.63
N PRO A 311 -22.02 -6.66 -8.08
CA PRO A 311 -20.83 -6.15 -8.73
C PRO A 311 -19.67 -6.05 -7.75
N LEU A 312 -18.57 -6.73 -8.08
CA LEU A 312 -17.30 -6.46 -7.42
C LEU A 312 -16.70 -5.18 -8.02
N PRO A 313 -16.06 -4.30 -7.23
CA PRO A 313 -15.62 -2.99 -7.69
C PRO A 313 -14.79 -3.04 -8.99
N VAL A 314 -14.95 -2.02 -9.82
CA VAL A 314 -14.17 -1.83 -11.06
C VAL A 314 -12.70 -1.65 -10.73
N GLU A 315 -11.82 -2.33 -11.41
CA GLU A 315 -10.39 -2.12 -11.29
C GLU A 315 -9.85 -1.33 -12.48
N LEU A 316 -9.25 -0.19 -12.16
CA LEU A 316 -8.38 0.52 -13.07
C LEU A 316 -7.04 -0.23 -13.14
N ILE A 317 -6.77 -0.90 -14.26
CA ILE A 317 -5.52 -1.67 -14.45
C ILE A 317 -4.32 -0.75 -14.42
N TYR A 318 -4.43 0.40 -15.11
CA TYR A 318 -3.43 1.46 -15.08
C TYR A 318 -4.03 2.80 -15.48
N PHE A 319 -3.42 3.87 -14.97
CA PHE A 319 -3.55 5.22 -15.48
C PHE A 319 -2.15 5.79 -15.65
N ARG A 320 -1.80 6.20 -16.87
CA ARG A 320 -0.46 6.69 -17.21
C ARG A 320 -0.53 7.82 -18.23
N ALA A 321 0.52 8.61 -18.27
CA ALA A 321 0.70 9.67 -19.25
C ALA A 321 2.05 9.53 -19.95
N ASN A 322 2.06 9.86 -21.25
CA ASN A 322 3.25 10.12 -22.03
C ASN A 322 3.22 11.56 -22.53
N VAL A 323 4.35 12.28 -22.53
CA VAL A 323 4.43 13.64 -23.01
C VAL A 323 5.02 13.67 -24.40
N LYS A 324 4.31 14.29 -25.33
CA LYS A 324 4.79 14.49 -26.70
C LYS A 324 4.48 15.92 -27.14
N ASN A 325 5.50 16.68 -27.53
CA ASN A 325 5.37 18.08 -27.94
C ASN A 325 4.68 18.94 -26.88
N GLN A 326 5.01 18.74 -25.60
CA GLN A 326 4.40 19.39 -24.44
C GLN A 326 2.92 19.04 -24.20
N ILE A 327 2.38 18.06 -24.88
CA ILE A 327 1.00 17.57 -24.71
C ILE A 327 1.05 16.25 -23.96
N ALA A 328 0.28 16.17 -22.87
CA ALA A 328 0.08 14.90 -22.16
C ALA A 328 -0.88 14.01 -22.96
N GLN A 329 -0.41 12.83 -23.31
CA GLN A 329 -1.19 11.74 -23.86
C GLN A 329 -1.52 10.79 -22.72
N LEU A 330 -2.75 10.82 -22.25
CA LEU A 330 -3.24 10.04 -21.14
C LEU A 330 -3.83 8.75 -21.66
N THR A 331 -3.51 7.64 -21.00
CA THR A 331 -4.02 6.31 -21.35
C THR A 331 -4.37 5.59 -20.06
N TRP A 332 -5.57 4.99 -20.01
CA TRP A 332 -5.95 4.12 -18.91
C TRP A 332 -6.68 2.90 -19.44
N ALA A 333 -6.68 1.87 -18.62
CA ALA A 333 -7.44 0.65 -18.91
C ALA A 333 -8.18 0.19 -17.65
N THR A 334 -9.40 -0.28 -17.87
CA THR A 334 -10.23 -0.94 -16.88
C THR A 334 -10.27 -2.43 -17.16
N ALA A 335 -10.19 -3.27 -16.13
CA ALA A 335 -10.40 -4.72 -16.27
C ALA A 335 -11.88 -5.03 -16.49
N THR A 336 -12.71 -4.34 -15.72
CA THR A 336 -14.17 -4.41 -15.81
C THR A 336 -14.72 -3.00 -15.61
N GLU A 337 -15.94 -2.77 -16.03
CA GLU A 337 -16.70 -1.55 -15.70
C GLU A 337 -18.08 -1.96 -15.19
N LEU A 338 -18.56 -1.25 -14.20
CA LEU A 338 -19.88 -1.45 -13.66
C LEU A 338 -20.57 -0.12 -13.47
N ASN A 339 -21.76 0.00 -14.04
CA ASN A 339 -22.56 1.23 -13.96
C ASN A 339 -21.79 2.51 -14.32
N ASN A 340 -20.63 2.37 -14.96
CA ASN A 340 -19.75 3.48 -15.28
C ASN A 340 -20.37 4.32 -16.41
N ASP A 341 -20.83 5.54 -16.09
CA ASP A 341 -21.38 6.47 -17.08
C ASP A 341 -20.24 7.09 -17.88
N TYR A 342 -19.27 7.73 -17.18
CA TYR A 342 -18.12 8.35 -17.84
C TYR A 342 -16.92 8.51 -16.89
N PHE A 343 -15.76 8.73 -17.48
CA PHE A 343 -14.56 9.17 -16.80
C PHE A 343 -14.33 10.66 -17.01
N VAL A 344 -13.98 11.40 -15.96
CA VAL A 344 -13.44 12.75 -16.06
C VAL A 344 -11.94 12.70 -15.85
N VAL A 345 -11.18 13.24 -16.79
CA VAL A 345 -9.76 13.50 -16.59
C VAL A 345 -9.62 14.86 -15.92
N GLU A 346 -8.95 14.89 -14.78
CA GLU A 346 -8.68 16.11 -14.04
C GLU A 346 -7.18 16.40 -14.01
N ARG A 347 -6.83 17.68 -14.11
CA ARG A 347 -5.48 18.24 -14.08
C ARG A 347 -5.30 19.15 -12.89
N SER A 348 -4.09 19.16 -12.31
CA SER A 348 -3.71 20.06 -11.22
C SER A 348 -2.25 20.52 -11.38
N GLY A 349 -1.95 21.75 -10.95
CA GLY A 349 -0.58 22.27 -10.82
C GLY A 349 0.05 22.01 -9.44
N ASP A 350 -0.76 21.68 -8.43
CA ASP A 350 -0.36 21.59 -7.01
C ASP A 350 -0.78 20.27 -6.34
N ALA A 351 -1.49 19.39 -7.06
CA ALA A 351 -2.14 18.18 -6.56
C ALA A 351 -3.25 18.42 -5.51
N GLU A 352 -3.69 19.66 -5.31
CA GLU A 352 -4.75 20.04 -4.37
C GLU A 352 -5.96 20.60 -5.10
N THR A 353 -5.74 21.52 -6.04
CA THR A 353 -6.80 22.16 -6.84
C THR A 353 -6.93 21.51 -8.21
N TRP A 354 -8.10 20.97 -8.52
CA TRP A 354 -8.34 20.17 -9.72
C TRP A 354 -9.22 20.88 -10.73
N GLN A 355 -8.86 20.77 -11.99
CA GLN A 355 -9.60 21.30 -13.13
C GLN A 355 -9.91 20.18 -14.11
N LYS A 356 -11.15 20.10 -14.57
CA LYS A 356 -11.55 19.16 -15.63
C LYS A 356 -10.79 19.48 -16.92
N VAL A 357 -10.16 18.46 -17.49
CA VAL A 357 -9.56 18.51 -18.83
C VAL A 357 -10.61 18.15 -19.87
N ASP A 358 -11.20 16.98 -19.74
CA ASP A 358 -12.21 16.44 -20.63
C ASP A 358 -12.88 15.22 -19.98
N GLU A 359 -13.89 14.65 -20.64
CA GLU A 359 -14.57 13.45 -20.22
C GLU A 359 -14.53 12.39 -21.33
N LYS A 360 -14.76 11.14 -20.94
CA LYS A 360 -14.81 10.00 -21.83
C LYS A 360 -15.90 9.05 -21.39
N ASP A 361 -16.87 8.79 -22.29
CA ASP A 361 -17.96 7.85 -22.00
C ASP A 361 -17.43 6.51 -21.52
N GLY A 362 -17.99 6.00 -20.43
CA GLY A 362 -17.79 4.65 -19.94
C GLY A 362 -18.51 3.62 -20.82
N GLN A 363 -18.35 2.35 -20.46
CA GLN A 363 -19.03 1.25 -21.18
C GLN A 363 -20.24 0.71 -20.41
N GLY A 364 -20.68 1.46 -19.38
CA GLY A 364 -21.74 0.99 -18.49
C GLY A 364 -21.27 -0.20 -17.66
N THR A 365 -21.89 -1.36 -17.87
CA THR A 365 -21.46 -2.62 -17.25
C THR A 365 -20.78 -3.49 -18.28
N LYS A 366 -19.48 -3.73 -18.12
CA LYS A 366 -18.65 -4.52 -19.03
C LYS A 366 -17.59 -5.32 -18.24
N VAL A 367 -17.50 -6.61 -18.52
CA VAL A 367 -16.62 -7.56 -17.80
C VAL A 367 -15.34 -7.91 -18.56
N THR A 368 -14.95 -7.07 -19.51
CA THR A 368 -13.72 -7.26 -20.31
C THR A 368 -12.92 -5.97 -20.34
N GLU A 369 -11.61 -6.11 -20.46
CA GLU A 369 -10.71 -4.97 -20.55
C GLU A 369 -11.17 -3.93 -21.58
N THR A 370 -11.11 -2.67 -21.18
CA THR A 370 -11.34 -1.52 -22.06
C THR A 370 -10.20 -0.54 -21.92
N VAL A 371 -9.63 -0.12 -23.06
CA VAL A 371 -8.53 0.86 -23.10
C VAL A 371 -9.07 2.19 -23.60
N TYR A 372 -8.72 3.25 -22.87
CA TYR A 372 -9.08 4.63 -23.16
C TYR A 372 -7.87 5.49 -23.42
N ASN A 373 -8.03 6.49 -24.25
CA ASN A 373 -7.00 7.47 -24.55
C ASN A 373 -7.61 8.89 -24.58
N LEU A 374 -6.89 9.85 -24.04
CA LEU A 374 -7.24 11.25 -24.07
C LEU A 374 -5.97 12.12 -24.12
N ASN A 375 -5.98 13.17 -24.94
CA ASN A 375 -4.91 14.14 -24.97
C ASN A 375 -5.35 15.43 -24.27
N ASP A 376 -4.56 15.91 -23.30
CA ASP A 376 -4.77 17.24 -22.72
C ASP A 376 -4.35 18.29 -23.73
N PRO A 377 -5.26 19.13 -24.23
CA PRO A 377 -4.92 20.17 -25.19
C PRO A 377 -4.01 21.27 -24.62
N THR A 378 -3.93 21.36 -23.28
CA THR A 378 -3.14 22.37 -22.59
C THR A 378 -1.68 21.94 -22.48
N LYS A 379 -0.79 22.75 -23.02
CA LYS A 379 0.64 22.48 -22.91
C LYS A 379 1.11 22.35 -21.47
N ILE A 380 1.97 21.37 -21.23
CA ILE A 380 2.67 21.21 -19.96
C ILE A 380 3.81 22.23 -19.91
N ASN A 381 3.91 22.93 -18.79
CA ASN A 381 5.05 23.79 -18.47
C ASN A 381 5.46 23.47 -17.02
N GLY A 382 6.50 22.65 -16.89
CA GLY A 382 6.94 22.12 -15.58
C GLY A 382 6.17 20.87 -15.14
N THR A 383 5.91 20.79 -13.83
CA THR A 383 5.21 19.65 -13.23
C THR A 383 3.70 19.85 -13.29
N VAL A 384 2.99 18.81 -13.68
CA VAL A 384 1.51 18.75 -13.68
C VAL A 384 1.08 17.40 -13.12
N TYR A 385 -0.04 17.38 -12.43
CA TYR A 385 -0.64 16.18 -11.85
C TYR A 385 -1.95 15.86 -12.57
N TYR A 386 -2.24 14.58 -12.74
CA TYR A 386 -3.50 14.11 -13.30
C TYR A 386 -4.11 13.04 -12.39
N ARG A 387 -5.44 12.99 -12.38
CA ARG A 387 -6.24 11.89 -11.84
C ARG A 387 -7.45 11.64 -12.71
N LEU A 388 -8.04 10.46 -12.59
CA LEU A 388 -9.34 10.13 -13.14
C LEU A 388 -10.39 10.23 -12.04
N ALA A 389 -11.54 10.78 -12.37
CA ALA A 389 -12.77 10.59 -11.63
C ALA A 389 -13.68 9.69 -12.48
N GLN A 390 -13.95 8.48 -12.02
CA GLN A 390 -14.99 7.62 -12.56
C GLN A 390 -16.32 8.08 -11.99
N VAL A 391 -17.30 8.29 -12.85
CA VAL A 391 -18.65 8.70 -12.47
C VAL A 391 -19.63 7.61 -12.93
N ASP A 392 -20.34 7.06 -11.98
CA ASP A 392 -21.35 6.03 -12.24
C ASP A 392 -22.72 6.68 -12.55
N TYR A 393 -23.66 5.91 -13.14
CA TYR A 393 -24.99 6.42 -13.52
C TYR A 393 -25.80 7.01 -12.37
N ASP A 394 -25.49 6.64 -11.13
CA ASP A 394 -26.12 7.19 -9.93
C ASP A 394 -25.45 8.49 -9.42
N GLY A 395 -24.36 8.92 -10.08
CA GLY A 395 -23.58 10.09 -9.73
C GLY A 395 -22.49 9.84 -8.68
N THR A 396 -22.26 8.59 -8.27
CA THR A 396 -21.14 8.22 -7.39
C THR A 396 -19.81 8.46 -8.11
N ILE A 397 -18.84 9.06 -7.40
CA ILE A 397 -17.54 9.39 -7.96
C ILE A 397 -16.43 8.64 -7.22
N THR A 398 -15.62 7.92 -7.99
CA THR A 398 -14.42 7.24 -7.49
C THR A 398 -13.17 7.80 -8.17
N TYR A 399 -12.13 8.13 -7.38
CA TYR A 399 -10.90 8.71 -7.91
C TYR A 399 -9.77 7.69 -8.03
N SER A 400 -9.01 7.78 -9.12
CA SER A 400 -7.77 7.04 -9.31
C SER A 400 -6.64 7.56 -8.42
N GLN A 401 -5.52 6.85 -8.41
CA GLN A 401 -4.28 7.42 -7.91
C GLN A 401 -3.86 8.63 -8.76
N VAL A 402 -3.22 9.60 -8.09
CA VAL A 402 -2.65 10.78 -8.75
C VAL A 402 -1.35 10.41 -9.44
N ILE A 403 -1.22 10.72 -10.71
CA ILE A 403 0.04 10.57 -11.44
C ILE A 403 0.72 11.94 -11.62
N LYS A 404 2.03 11.98 -11.41
CA LYS A 404 2.87 13.15 -11.66
C LYS A 404 3.40 13.08 -13.09
N VAL A 405 3.28 14.16 -13.85
CA VAL A 405 3.72 14.28 -15.22
C VAL A 405 4.61 15.50 -15.35
N GLU A 406 5.77 15.34 -15.95
CA GLU A 406 6.71 16.41 -16.20
C GLU A 406 7.02 16.48 -17.70
N ASP A 407 7.06 17.69 -18.25
CA ASP A 407 7.65 17.90 -19.58
C ASP A 407 9.18 17.89 -19.41
N VAL A 408 9.75 16.71 -19.51
CA VAL A 408 11.20 16.56 -19.58
C VAL A 408 11.58 16.89 -21.01
N GLN A 409 11.89 18.15 -21.28
CA GLN A 409 12.52 18.53 -22.54
C GLN A 409 13.84 17.78 -22.66
N GLU A 410 14.07 17.10 -23.78
CA GLU A 410 15.36 16.48 -24.04
C GLU A 410 16.43 17.55 -24.10
N GLU A 411 17.27 17.61 -23.08
CA GLU A 411 18.37 18.59 -23.01
C GLU A 411 19.43 18.35 -24.06
N LEU A 412 19.48 17.15 -24.64
CA LEU A 412 20.40 16.74 -25.68
C LEU A 412 19.63 15.94 -26.75
N THR A 413 19.57 16.46 -27.93
CA THR A 413 19.00 15.79 -29.12
C THR A 413 20.03 15.68 -30.22
N VAL A 414 20.15 14.51 -30.84
CA VAL A 414 21.13 14.22 -31.90
C VAL A 414 20.40 13.64 -33.11
N TYR A 415 20.45 14.33 -34.23
CA TYR A 415 19.81 13.89 -35.47
C TYR A 415 20.53 14.32 -36.75
N PRO A 416 20.39 13.58 -37.88
CA PRO A 416 19.79 12.24 -37.93
C PRO A 416 20.63 11.22 -37.16
N ASN A 417 19.95 10.24 -36.56
CA ASN A 417 20.59 9.14 -35.84
C ASN A 417 19.80 7.85 -36.07
N PRO A 418 20.29 6.87 -36.83
CA PRO A 418 21.62 6.85 -37.53
C PRO A 418 21.77 7.92 -38.60
N SER A 419 23.04 8.30 -38.89
CA SER A 419 23.38 9.19 -39.99
C SER A 419 24.17 8.47 -41.07
N LYS A 420 23.72 8.64 -42.29
CA LYS A 420 24.37 8.07 -43.47
C LYS A 420 24.86 9.20 -44.38
N ASN A 421 26.14 9.50 -44.29
CA ASN A 421 26.82 10.55 -45.10
C ASN A 421 26.07 11.90 -45.11
N ARG A 422 25.46 12.27 -43.95
CA ARG A 422 24.76 13.55 -43.75
C ARG A 422 25.32 14.26 -42.51
N PRO A 423 25.29 15.60 -42.47
CA PRO A 423 25.63 16.31 -41.25
C PRO A 423 24.76 15.86 -40.09
N VAL A 424 25.38 15.71 -38.92
CA VAL A 424 24.66 15.40 -37.66
C VAL A 424 24.54 16.70 -36.87
N THR A 425 23.34 17.05 -36.52
CA THR A 425 23.03 18.19 -35.67
C THR A 425 22.86 17.72 -34.23
N ILE A 426 23.57 18.37 -33.32
CA ILE A 426 23.45 18.18 -31.86
C ILE A 426 22.77 19.43 -31.32
N LEU A 427 21.56 19.27 -30.76
CA LEU A 427 20.84 20.34 -30.08
C LEU A 427 21.00 20.20 -28.57
N VAL A 428 21.27 21.30 -27.91
CA VAL A 428 21.39 21.42 -26.46
C VAL A 428 20.44 22.48 -25.96
N THR A 429 19.53 22.09 -25.06
CA THR A 429 18.50 22.97 -24.46
C THR A 429 18.52 22.81 -22.92
N PRO A 430 19.41 23.55 -22.21
CA PRO A 430 19.53 23.43 -20.75
C PRO A 430 18.23 23.81 -20.03
N GLN A 431 17.94 23.12 -18.94
CA GLN A 431 16.78 23.37 -18.09
C GLN A 431 17.11 24.15 -16.80
N GLU A 432 18.37 24.48 -16.57
CA GLU A 432 18.86 25.29 -15.46
C GLU A 432 18.21 26.68 -15.42
N LYS A 433 18.06 27.24 -14.23
CA LYS A 433 17.35 28.52 -14.02
C LYS A 433 18.07 29.74 -14.59
N GLU A 434 19.37 29.62 -14.80
CA GLU A 434 20.22 30.70 -15.26
C GLU A 434 20.99 30.29 -16.52
N LYS A 435 21.80 31.20 -17.04
CA LYS A 435 22.74 31.00 -18.14
C LYS A 435 23.85 30.06 -17.67
N VAL A 436 24.09 28.98 -18.41
CA VAL A 436 25.06 27.95 -18.04
C VAL A 436 26.08 27.70 -19.14
N ASN A 437 27.31 27.42 -18.73
CA ASN A 437 28.33 26.92 -19.64
C ASN A 437 28.12 25.43 -19.88
N VAL A 438 27.91 25.06 -21.13
CA VAL A 438 27.74 23.66 -21.56
C VAL A 438 28.96 23.21 -22.34
N VAL A 439 29.35 21.96 -22.12
CA VAL A 439 30.39 21.28 -22.90
C VAL A 439 29.77 20.05 -23.54
N VAL A 440 29.94 19.92 -24.86
CA VAL A 440 29.53 18.73 -25.60
C VAL A 440 30.75 18.00 -26.10
N GLU A 441 30.90 16.75 -25.73
CA GLU A 441 31.98 15.90 -26.22
C GLU A 441 31.43 14.78 -27.11
N VAL A 442 32.14 14.51 -28.19
CA VAL A 442 31.91 13.36 -29.06
C VAL A 442 33.03 12.37 -28.81
N LEU A 443 32.68 11.18 -28.33
CA LEU A 443 33.62 10.13 -27.96
C LEU A 443 33.49 8.93 -28.90
N SER A 444 34.65 8.31 -29.21
CA SER A 444 34.66 6.99 -29.84
C SER A 444 34.08 5.90 -28.91
N ALA A 445 33.83 4.71 -29.45
CA ALA A 445 33.41 3.55 -28.68
C ALA A 445 34.39 3.15 -27.54
N HIS A 446 35.64 3.59 -27.64
CA HIS A 446 36.71 3.35 -26.65
C HIS A 446 36.84 4.51 -25.63
N GLY A 447 35.94 5.50 -25.65
CA GLY A 447 35.97 6.62 -24.72
C GLY A 447 36.98 7.72 -25.06
N ILE A 448 37.58 7.73 -26.28
CA ILE A 448 38.49 8.77 -26.72
C ILE A 448 37.68 9.95 -27.21
N VAL A 449 37.94 11.16 -26.67
CA VAL A 449 37.30 12.39 -27.10
C VAL A 449 37.81 12.77 -28.49
N LEU A 450 36.93 12.80 -29.46
CA LEU A 450 37.23 13.12 -30.85
C LEU A 450 36.94 14.60 -31.18
N LYS A 451 35.90 15.15 -30.55
CA LYS A 451 35.49 16.54 -30.72
C LYS A 451 34.90 17.12 -29.47
N ARG A 452 35.08 18.42 -29.24
CA ARG A 452 34.52 19.15 -28.11
C ARG A 452 33.93 20.47 -28.59
N PHE A 453 32.74 20.79 -28.10
CA PHE A 453 32.09 22.08 -28.29
C PHE A 453 31.82 22.72 -26.93
N ASN A 454 31.94 24.06 -26.87
CA ASN A 454 31.64 24.84 -25.69
C ASN A 454 30.66 25.94 -26.06
N ALA A 455 29.70 26.23 -25.23
CA ALA A 455 28.81 27.36 -25.41
C ALA A 455 28.27 27.81 -24.05
N GLU A 456 27.83 29.06 -23.98
CA GLU A 456 27.06 29.59 -22.90
C GLU A 456 25.60 29.70 -23.35
N VAL A 457 24.68 28.97 -22.71
CA VAL A 457 23.31 28.82 -23.16
C VAL A 457 22.36 29.24 -22.04
N SER A 458 21.34 30.03 -22.36
CA SER A 458 20.31 30.45 -21.41
C SER A 458 19.22 29.37 -21.28
N LYS A 459 18.50 29.39 -20.19
CA LYS A 459 17.37 28.48 -19.93
C LYS A 459 16.39 28.46 -21.13
N ASN A 460 16.00 27.26 -21.53
CA ASN A 460 15.06 27.01 -22.63
C ASN A 460 15.50 27.61 -24.01
N GLN A 461 16.73 28.09 -24.15
CA GLN A 461 17.30 28.40 -25.45
C GLN A 461 18.02 27.19 -25.99
N THR A 462 17.87 26.95 -27.29
CA THR A 462 18.53 25.84 -27.97
C THR A 462 19.79 26.31 -28.68
N GLN A 463 20.91 25.69 -28.34
CA GLN A 463 22.20 25.85 -29.07
C GLN A 463 22.38 24.63 -29.96
N SER A 464 22.76 24.87 -31.21
CA SER A 464 23.06 23.81 -32.18
C SER A 464 24.54 23.71 -32.46
N PHE A 465 25.03 22.47 -32.57
CA PHE A 465 26.36 22.14 -33.06
C PHE A 465 26.22 21.16 -34.22
N VAL A 466 27.10 21.25 -35.20
CA VAL A 466 27.02 20.40 -36.39
C VAL A 466 28.34 19.63 -36.57
N LEU A 467 28.20 18.31 -36.77
CA LEU A 467 29.27 17.41 -37.19
C LEU A 467 29.15 17.17 -38.70
N GLN A 468 30.20 17.41 -39.44
CA GLN A 468 30.21 17.16 -40.88
C GLN A 468 30.43 15.67 -41.17
N PRO A 469 29.95 15.14 -42.31
CA PRO A 469 30.02 13.71 -42.62
C PRO A 469 31.43 13.12 -42.59
N GLN A 470 32.41 13.89 -42.97
CA GLN A 470 33.81 13.45 -43.02
C GLN A 470 34.56 13.53 -41.69
N GLU A 471 33.95 14.04 -40.64
CA GLU A 471 34.62 14.20 -39.34
C GLU A 471 34.58 12.92 -38.51
N LEU A 472 33.69 11.97 -38.82
CA LEU A 472 33.54 10.70 -38.12
C LEU A 472 33.46 9.55 -39.14
N ALA A 473 34.24 8.49 -38.95
CA ALA A 473 34.11 7.26 -39.72
C ALA A 473 32.82 6.51 -39.39
N SER A 474 32.42 5.53 -40.20
CA SER A 474 31.32 4.63 -39.83
C SER A 474 31.61 3.94 -38.49
N GLY A 475 30.63 3.95 -37.59
CA GLY A 475 30.82 3.42 -36.26
C GLY A 475 29.80 3.91 -35.23
N VAL A 476 30.01 3.52 -33.98
CA VAL A 476 29.20 3.92 -32.83
C VAL A 476 29.97 4.91 -31.98
N TYR A 477 29.30 6.00 -31.62
CA TYR A 477 29.87 7.11 -30.86
C TYR A 477 28.98 7.42 -29.66
N GLN A 478 29.57 8.09 -28.66
CA GLN A 478 28.84 8.64 -27.52
C GLN A 478 28.91 10.17 -27.59
N ILE A 479 27.78 10.81 -27.44
CA ILE A 479 27.66 12.25 -27.27
C ILE A 479 27.39 12.51 -25.79
N ILE A 480 28.26 13.27 -25.13
CA ILE A 480 28.09 13.61 -23.70
C ILE A 480 27.95 15.14 -23.61
N LEU A 481 26.82 15.56 -23.04
CA LEU A 481 26.59 16.92 -22.62
C LEU A 481 26.96 17.05 -21.15
N TYR A 482 27.88 17.93 -20.80
CA TYR A 482 28.21 18.28 -19.43
C TYR A 482 27.51 19.58 -19.06
N LEU A 483 26.77 19.51 -17.98
CA LEU A 483 26.09 20.60 -17.29
C LEU A 483 26.73 20.79 -15.90
N PRO A 484 26.54 21.93 -15.21
CA PRO A 484 27.23 22.21 -13.96
C PRO A 484 27.18 21.10 -12.90
N ASN A 485 26.04 20.38 -12.78
CA ASN A 485 25.81 19.37 -11.74
C ASN A 485 25.51 17.97 -12.26
N ARG A 486 25.51 17.76 -13.60
CA ARG A 486 25.16 16.46 -14.20
C ARG A 486 25.69 16.34 -15.61
N ARG A 487 25.57 15.15 -16.16
CA ARG A 487 25.86 14.87 -17.58
C ARG A 487 24.68 14.13 -18.20
N VAL A 488 24.41 14.41 -19.47
CA VAL A 488 23.46 13.71 -20.33
C VAL A 488 24.22 12.99 -21.43
N LEU A 489 23.84 11.74 -21.70
CA LEU A 489 24.53 10.89 -22.67
C LEU A 489 23.57 10.41 -23.74
N GLN A 490 23.95 10.48 -25.00
CA GLN A 490 23.21 9.94 -26.12
C GLN A 490 24.16 9.17 -27.07
N ARG A 491 23.67 8.05 -27.57
CA ARG A 491 24.37 7.25 -28.58
C ARG A 491 24.17 7.86 -29.97
N LEU A 492 25.24 7.93 -30.78
CA LEU A 492 25.17 8.26 -32.19
C LEU A 492 25.72 7.09 -33.02
N VAL A 493 25.03 6.77 -34.10
CA VAL A 493 25.46 5.77 -35.09
C VAL A 493 25.70 6.46 -36.42
N ILE A 494 26.89 6.25 -37.01
CA ILE A 494 27.27 6.67 -38.36
C ILE A 494 27.38 5.43 -39.24
N ASP A 495 26.54 5.35 -40.28
CA ASP A 495 26.53 4.25 -41.25
C ASP A 495 27.46 4.48 -42.44
#